data_672103776ae5673d0adc510bb0885389
#
_entry.id   672103776ae5673d0adc510bb0885389
#
_cell.length_a   1.000
_cell.length_b   1.000
_cell.length_c   1.000
_cell.angle_alpha   90.00
_cell.angle_beta   90.00
_cell.angle_gamma   90.00
#
_symmetry.space_group_name_H-M   'P 1'
#
loop_
_entity.id
_entity.type
_entity.pdbx_description
1 polymer ?
#
loop_
_entity_poly.entity_id
_entity_poly.type
_entity_poly.pdbx_seq_one_letter_code
_entity_poly.pdbx_strand_id
1 'polypeptide(L)'
;IFGYADSHDDYFDAIHSWMLRRHGWNVQKDWLVRTPGVVCAIAAAVHAFTCENDSVMIMQPVYHPFKNVLTTNHRHVVKHILKTDKNNRFYADFEEMERQIETEQVKLLILCTPHNPGGRIWTREELQKIAEICLRHQVLVFADEIHHDFILPGHTFTEWASISEEMNQNSIIGTAPSKTFNIAGLGLSNIFIPNPKLRKKFVQELHRSCIDANNVIALDACKAAYTFGETWLEELLVYLQGNVDFVRS
;
A
#
# COMPACT_ATOMS: atom_id res chain seq x y z
N ILE A 1 -15.31 -28.37 -7.23
CA ILE A 1 -16.12 -27.49 -8.13
C ILE A 1 -15.62 -26.07 -7.92
N PHE A 2 -15.15 -25.42 -8.99
CA PHE A 2 -14.69 -24.04 -8.97
C PHE A 2 -15.80 -23.17 -9.59
N GLY A 3 -16.70 -22.67 -8.74
CA GLY A 3 -17.74 -21.71 -9.11
C GLY A 3 -17.30 -20.27 -8.83
N TYR A 4 -18.21 -19.34 -9.03
CA TYR A 4 -18.04 -17.99 -8.51
C TYR A 4 -17.98 -18.06 -6.99
N ALA A 5 -16.97 -17.43 -6.40
CA ALA A 5 -16.77 -17.41 -4.96
C ALA A 5 -17.00 -16.02 -4.42
N ASP A 6 -17.74 -15.94 -3.34
CA ASP A 6 -17.75 -14.79 -2.46
C ASP A 6 -16.93 -15.10 -1.20
N SER A 7 -16.39 -14.07 -0.55
CA SER A 7 -15.68 -14.27 0.70
C SER A 7 -16.68 -14.44 1.85
N HIS A 8 -16.49 -15.50 2.63
CA HIS A 8 -17.19 -15.69 3.89
C HIS A 8 -16.56 -14.86 5.02
N ASP A 9 -17.22 -14.79 6.15
CA ASP A 9 -16.77 -14.03 7.32
C ASP A 9 -15.38 -14.47 7.81
N ASP A 10 -15.06 -15.76 7.72
CA ASP A 10 -13.77 -16.33 8.09
C ASP A 10 -12.56 -15.78 7.30
N TYR A 11 -12.80 -15.30 6.07
CA TYR A 11 -11.77 -14.59 5.30
C TYR A 11 -11.41 -13.25 5.96
N PHE A 12 -12.41 -12.46 6.31
CA PHE A 12 -12.18 -11.19 7.01
C PHE A 12 -11.58 -11.44 8.40
N ASP A 13 -12.06 -12.43 9.14
CA ASP A 13 -11.57 -12.76 10.49
C ASP A 13 -10.07 -13.10 10.47
N ALA A 14 -9.60 -13.84 9.45
CA ALA A 14 -8.18 -14.15 9.30
C ALA A 14 -7.36 -12.87 9.04
N ILE A 15 -7.83 -11.97 8.16
CA ILE A 15 -7.17 -10.69 7.88
C ILE A 15 -7.18 -9.79 9.11
N HIS A 16 -8.32 -9.60 9.76
CA HIS A 16 -8.45 -8.78 10.95
C HIS A 16 -7.53 -9.27 12.08
N SER A 17 -7.52 -10.58 12.33
CA SER A 17 -6.64 -11.19 13.32
C SER A 17 -5.16 -10.94 13.01
N TRP A 18 -4.75 -11.06 11.74
CA TRP A 18 -3.38 -10.77 11.29
C TRP A 18 -3.01 -9.32 11.52
N MET A 19 -3.81 -8.38 11.02
CA MET A 19 -3.57 -6.95 11.15
C MET A 19 -3.50 -6.51 12.60
N LEU A 20 -4.40 -7.04 13.44
CA LEU A 20 -4.41 -6.69 14.86
C LEU A 20 -3.18 -7.24 15.60
N ARG A 21 -2.81 -8.52 15.37
CA ARG A 21 -1.68 -9.14 16.08
C ARG A 21 -0.33 -8.58 15.65
N ARG A 22 -0.12 -8.43 14.34
CA ARG A 22 1.21 -8.05 13.83
C ARG A 22 1.42 -6.56 13.74
N HIS A 23 0.37 -5.82 13.47
CA HIS A 23 0.46 -4.39 13.16
C HIS A 23 -0.28 -3.50 14.16
N GLY A 24 -1.01 -4.08 15.12
CA GLY A 24 -1.83 -3.32 16.08
C GLY A 24 -2.99 -2.55 15.42
N TRP A 25 -3.31 -2.90 14.16
CA TRP A 25 -4.33 -2.18 13.38
C TRP A 25 -5.67 -2.90 13.41
N ASN A 26 -6.66 -2.26 14.05
CA ASN A 26 -8.02 -2.77 14.19
C ASN A 26 -8.87 -2.42 12.95
N VAL A 27 -8.71 -3.16 11.87
CA VAL A 27 -9.45 -2.96 10.62
C VAL A 27 -10.93 -3.32 10.75
N GLN A 28 -11.80 -2.64 10.01
CA GLN A 28 -13.23 -2.92 9.99
C GLN A 28 -13.62 -3.64 8.71
N LYS A 29 -14.60 -4.56 8.81
CA LYS A 29 -15.03 -5.41 7.70
C LYS A 29 -15.52 -4.61 6.50
N ASP A 30 -16.26 -3.55 6.73
CA ASP A 30 -16.80 -2.69 5.68
C ASP A 30 -15.75 -1.83 4.97
N TRP A 31 -14.52 -1.71 5.51
CA TRP A 31 -13.40 -1.03 4.84
C TRP A 31 -12.78 -1.85 3.73
N LEU A 32 -12.93 -3.18 3.80
CA LEU A 32 -12.22 -4.13 2.95
C LEU A 32 -12.81 -4.20 1.54
N VAL A 33 -11.97 -3.93 0.55
CA VAL A 33 -12.24 -4.16 -0.87
C VAL A 33 -11.12 -5.04 -1.44
N ARG A 34 -11.47 -6.03 -2.26
CA ARG A 34 -10.48 -6.95 -2.85
C ARG A 34 -10.19 -6.57 -4.29
N THR A 35 -8.93 -6.74 -4.69
CA THR A 35 -8.52 -6.55 -6.09
C THR A 35 -7.51 -7.64 -6.51
N PRO A 36 -7.32 -7.88 -7.82
CA PRO A 36 -6.36 -8.88 -8.33
C PRO A 36 -4.89 -8.55 -8.06
N GLY A 37 -4.60 -7.54 -7.25
CA GLY A 37 -3.26 -7.10 -6.86
C GLY A 37 -3.23 -5.60 -6.61
N VAL A 38 -2.24 -5.13 -5.82
CA VAL A 38 -2.14 -3.71 -5.41
C VAL A 38 -1.96 -2.78 -6.62
N VAL A 39 -1.25 -3.19 -7.67
CA VAL A 39 -1.11 -2.37 -8.90
C VAL A 39 -2.45 -2.16 -9.59
N CYS A 40 -3.31 -3.18 -9.61
CA CYS A 40 -4.69 -3.04 -10.10
C CYS A 40 -5.50 -2.06 -9.24
N ALA A 41 -5.33 -2.12 -7.92
CA ALA A 41 -5.96 -1.18 -7.01
C ALA A 41 -5.48 0.27 -7.23
N ILE A 42 -4.18 0.47 -7.48
CA ILE A 42 -3.62 1.78 -7.82
C ILE A 42 -4.25 2.31 -9.11
N ALA A 43 -4.38 1.47 -10.15
CA ALA A 43 -5.03 1.86 -11.39
C ALA A 43 -6.49 2.27 -11.16
N ALA A 44 -7.25 1.50 -10.38
CA ALA A 44 -8.62 1.83 -10.00
C ALA A 44 -8.70 3.15 -9.21
N ALA A 45 -7.78 3.40 -8.28
CA ALA A 45 -7.71 4.66 -7.54
C ALA A 45 -7.41 5.84 -8.47
N VAL A 46 -6.46 5.69 -9.40
CA VAL A 46 -6.13 6.70 -10.42
C VAL A 46 -7.38 7.05 -11.24
N HIS A 47 -8.13 6.06 -11.70
CA HIS A 47 -9.37 6.30 -12.46
C HIS A 47 -10.49 6.91 -11.62
N ALA A 48 -10.67 6.45 -10.39
CA ALA A 48 -11.76 6.90 -9.53
C ALA A 48 -11.58 8.34 -9.02
N PHE A 49 -10.32 8.80 -8.83
CA PHE A 49 -10.02 10.02 -8.09
C PHE A 49 -9.25 11.09 -8.88
N THR A 50 -8.87 10.78 -10.12
CA THR A 50 -8.19 11.73 -11.01
C THR A 50 -8.78 11.69 -12.41
N CYS A 51 -8.66 12.79 -13.15
CA CYS A 51 -8.96 12.91 -14.57
C CYS A 51 -7.70 12.79 -15.43
N GLU A 52 -7.84 12.66 -16.75
CA GLU A 52 -6.70 12.79 -17.67
C GLU A 52 -6.01 14.14 -17.46
N ASN A 53 -4.68 14.11 -17.50
CA ASN A 53 -3.77 15.23 -17.23
C ASN A 53 -3.71 15.72 -15.79
N ASP A 54 -4.51 15.17 -14.87
CA ASP A 54 -4.32 15.46 -13.44
C ASP A 54 -2.95 14.97 -12.97
N SER A 55 -2.38 15.71 -12.03
CA SER A 55 -1.06 15.43 -11.46
C SER A 55 -1.16 14.39 -10.35
N VAL A 56 -0.32 13.36 -10.47
CA VAL A 56 -0.15 12.31 -9.45
C VAL A 56 1.33 12.22 -9.07
N MET A 57 1.60 12.30 -7.78
CA MET A 57 2.97 12.26 -7.26
C MET A 57 3.42 10.84 -6.93
N ILE A 58 4.69 10.54 -7.25
CA ILE A 58 5.43 9.36 -6.80
C ILE A 58 6.81 9.79 -6.28
N MET A 59 7.35 9.05 -5.30
CA MET A 59 8.63 9.36 -4.64
C MET A 59 9.74 8.46 -5.20
N GLN A 60 10.51 8.95 -6.16
CA GLN A 60 11.54 8.17 -6.87
C GLN A 60 12.91 8.17 -6.18
N PRO A 61 13.71 7.06 -6.31
CA PRO A 61 13.37 5.83 -7.06
C PRO A 61 12.26 5.03 -6.37
N VAL A 62 11.31 4.51 -7.13
CA VAL A 62 10.19 3.72 -6.59
C VAL A 62 9.82 2.59 -7.57
N TYR A 63 9.03 1.66 -7.13
CA TYR A 63 8.55 0.53 -7.92
C TYR A 63 8.00 1.01 -9.28
N HIS A 64 8.63 0.56 -10.36
CA HIS A 64 8.41 1.10 -11.70
C HIS A 64 6.97 1.02 -12.22
N PRO A 65 6.14 0.01 -11.84
CA PRO A 65 4.75 -0.03 -12.27
C PRO A 65 3.92 1.19 -11.85
N PHE A 66 4.28 1.90 -10.78
CA PHE A 66 3.57 3.14 -10.41
C PHE A 66 3.60 4.15 -11.56
N LYS A 67 4.80 4.44 -12.07
CA LYS A 67 4.95 5.34 -13.24
C LYS A 67 4.18 4.80 -14.44
N ASN A 68 4.26 3.49 -14.71
CA ASN A 68 3.60 2.89 -15.86
C ASN A 68 2.08 3.06 -15.80
N VAL A 69 1.47 2.79 -14.64
CA VAL A 69 0.02 3.00 -14.43
C VAL A 69 -0.35 4.45 -14.75
N LEU A 70 0.41 5.44 -14.25
CA LEU A 70 0.12 6.85 -14.47
C LEU A 70 0.24 7.25 -15.93
N THR A 71 1.34 6.87 -16.57
CA THR A 71 1.60 7.24 -17.99
C THR A 71 0.64 6.57 -18.95
N THR A 72 0.33 5.28 -18.73
CA THR A 72 -0.62 4.53 -19.58
C THR A 72 -2.05 5.09 -19.45
N ASN A 73 -2.36 5.66 -18.30
CA ASN A 73 -3.67 6.26 -18.05
C ASN A 73 -3.68 7.80 -18.24
N HIS A 74 -2.69 8.35 -18.95
CA HIS A 74 -2.62 9.78 -19.29
C HIS A 74 -2.66 10.73 -18.09
N ARG A 75 -2.01 10.36 -16.95
CA ARG A 75 -1.83 11.26 -15.80
C ARG A 75 -0.47 11.95 -15.88
N HIS A 76 -0.42 13.20 -15.44
CA HIS A 76 0.84 13.89 -15.28
C HIS A 76 1.61 13.33 -14.07
N VAL A 77 2.85 12.88 -14.29
CA VAL A 77 3.66 12.23 -13.26
C VAL A 77 4.56 13.25 -12.58
N VAL A 78 4.22 13.66 -11.38
CA VAL A 78 5.09 14.50 -10.54
C VAL A 78 6.07 13.59 -9.80
N LYS A 79 7.35 13.78 -10.06
CA LYS A 79 8.42 12.96 -9.47
C LYS A 79 9.08 13.72 -8.34
N HIS A 80 8.77 13.32 -7.10
CA HIS A 80 9.56 13.75 -5.98
C HIS A 80 10.80 12.87 -5.87
N ILE A 81 11.98 13.45 -6.12
CA ILE A 81 13.25 12.70 -6.12
C ILE A 81 13.76 12.61 -4.68
N LEU A 82 13.82 11.40 -4.15
CA LEU A 82 14.42 11.17 -2.84
C LEU A 82 15.91 11.50 -2.88
N LYS A 83 16.37 12.21 -1.87
CA LYS A 83 17.78 12.49 -1.64
C LYS A 83 18.43 11.37 -0.84
N THR A 84 19.76 11.32 -0.84
CA THR A 84 20.53 10.39 0.01
C THR A 84 21.35 11.15 1.02
N ASP A 85 21.40 10.66 2.25
CA ASP A 85 22.28 11.19 3.30
C ASP A 85 23.71 10.63 3.15
N LYS A 86 24.60 11.04 4.06
CA LYS A 86 26.00 10.57 4.10
C LYS A 86 26.17 9.06 4.30
N ASN A 87 25.12 8.36 4.72
CA ASN A 87 25.07 6.91 4.91
C ASN A 87 24.35 6.20 3.76
N ASN A 88 24.11 6.87 2.64
CA ASN A 88 23.35 6.41 1.47
C ASN A 88 21.90 6.03 1.80
N ARG A 89 21.29 6.61 2.85
CA ARG A 89 19.88 6.38 3.17
C ARG A 89 19.02 7.40 2.44
N PHE A 90 17.98 6.93 1.79
CA PHE A 90 17.01 7.80 1.13
C PHE A 90 16.21 8.61 2.15
N TYR A 91 15.94 9.88 1.84
CA TYR A 91 15.04 10.74 2.60
C TYR A 91 14.27 11.67 1.66
N ALA A 92 13.11 12.16 2.10
CA ALA A 92 12.30 13.13 1.39
C ALA A 92 12.67 14.57 1.82
N ASP A 93 12.77 15.45 0.83
CA ASP A 93 12.81 16.89 1.08
C ASP A 93 11.37 17.41 1.16
N PHE A 94 10.86 17.60 2.38
CA PHE A 94 9.46 17.95 2.61
C PHE A 94 9.09 19.34 2.11
N GLU A 95 10.02 20.30 2.13
CA GLU A 95 9.79 21.65 1.60
C GLU A 95 9.63 21.59 0.08
N GLU A 96 10.51 20.86 -0.58
CA GLU A 96 10.44 20.64 -2.03
C GLU A 96 9.18 19.82 -2.40
N MET A 97 8.82 18.81 -1.59
CA MET A 97 7.60 18.01 -1.79
C MET A 97 6.36 18.91 -1.75
N GLU A 98 6.24 19.76 -0.73
CA GLU A 98 5.10 20.66 -0.56
C GLU A 98 5.02 21.67 -1.70
N ARG A 99 6.16 22.28 -2.09
CA ARG A 99 6.23 23.19 -3.23
C ARG A 99 5.79 22.52 -4.53
N GLN A 100 6.21 21.27 -4.79
CA GLN A 100 5.78 20.50 -5.95
C GLN A 100 4.27 20.21 -5.93
N ILE A 101 3.74 19.82 -4.78
CA ILE A 101 2.31 19.56 -4.60
C ILE A 101 1.48 20.80 -4.95
N GLU A 102 1.89 21.96 -4.44
CA GLU A 102 1.20 23.22 -4.70
C GLU A 102 1.32 23.65 -6.17
N THR A 103 2.54 23.68 -6.71
CA THR A 103 2.81 24.19 -8.07
C THR A 103 2.16 23.30 -9.14
N GLU A 104 2.24 21.98 -8.97
CA GLU A 104 1.74 21.00 -9.93
C GLU A 104 0.28 20.61 -9.63
N GLN A 105 -0.32 21.15 -8.58
CA GLN A 105 -1.70 20.86 -8.15
C GLN A 105 -1.99 19.36 -8.04
N VAL A 106 -1.11 18.64 -7.34
CA VAL A 106 -1.19 17.19 -7.16
C VAL A 106 -2.52 16.79 -6.53
N LYS A 107 -3.18 15.77 -7.10
CA LYS A 107 -4.47 15.23 -6.60
C LYS A 107 -4.31 13.94 -5.82
N LEU A 108 -3.31 13.15 -6.14
CA LEU A 108 -3.06 11.84 -5.54
C LEU A 108 -1.56 11.65 -5.31
N LEU A 109 -1.19 11.18 -4.14
CA LEU A 109 0.14 10.66 -3.84
C LEU A 109 0.09 9.12 -3.79
N ILE A 110 0.97 8.45 -4.52
CA ILE A 110 1.21 7.01 -4.35
C ILE A 110 2.45 6.85 -3.46
N LEU A 111 2.22 6.50 -2.20
CA LEU A 111 3.23 6.32 -1.18
C LEU A 111 3.60 4.83 -1.03
N CYS A 112 4.87 4.48 -1.23
CA CYS A 112 5.39 3.14 -0.99
C CYS A 112 5.96 3.06 0.44
N THR A 113 5.37 2.23 1.29
CA THR A 113 5.76 2.10 2.70
C THR A 113 5.55 0.66 3.22
N PRO A 114 6.61 -0.12 3.53
CA PRO A 114 8.05 0.18 3.36
C PRO A 114 8.44 0.49 1.91
N HIS A 115 9.49 1.30 1.74
CA HIS A 115 9.84 1.85 0.44
C HIS A 115 10.66 0.88 -0.43
N ASN A 116 10.14 0.55 -1.62
CA ASN A 116 10.80 -0.29 -2.62
C ASN A 116 11.17 0.57 -3.87
N PRO A 117 12.42 0.60 -4.37
CA PRO A 117 13.55 -0.28 -4.00
C PRO A 117 14.45 0.29 -2.87
N GLY A 118 14.09 1.39 -2.25
CA GLY A 118 14.95 2.09 -1.30
C GLY A 118 15.28 1.29 -0.04
N GLY A 119 14.59 0.17 0.22
CA GLY A 119 14.87 -0.73 1.35
C GLY A 119 14.78 -0.04 2.71
N ARG A 120 13.87 0.93 2.85
CA ARG A 120 13.72 1.70 4.09
C ARG A 120 12.30 1.70 4.62
N ILE A 121 12.17 1.85 5.93
CA ILE A 121 10.94 2.15 6.64
C ILE A 121 10.92 3.66 6.88
N TRP A 122 9.78 4.31 6.63
CA TRP A 122 9.55 5.71 7.00
C TRP A 122 9.33 5.79 8.50
N THR A 123 9.93 6.80 9.17
CA THR A 123 9.65 7.04 10.59
C THR A 123 8.24 7.62 10.75
N ARG A 124 7.72 7.54 11.98
CA ARG A 124 6.41 8.12 12.29
C ARG A 124 6.38 9.63 12.02
N GLU A 125 7.47 10.33 12.35
CA GLU A 125 7.61 11.77 12.15
C GLU A 125 7.63 12.14 10.64
N GLU A 126 8.28 11.31 9.82
CA GLU A 126 8.28 11.50 8.36
C GLU A 126 6.89 11.27 7.77
N LEU A 127 6.20 10.22 8.19
CA LEU A 127 4.82 9.93 7.75
C LEU A 127 3.86 11.03 8.22
N GLN A 128 4.03 11.57 9.42
CA GLN A 128 3.24 12.71 9.91
C GLN A 128 3.42 13.95 9.04
N LYS A 129 4.67 14.29 8.67
CA LYS A 129 4.93 15.41 7.76
C LYS A 129 4.29 15.22 6.39
N ILE A 130 4.39 14.02 5.81
CA ILE A 130 3.72 13.69 4.55
C ILE A 130 2.21 13.86 4.71
N ALA A 131 1.63 13.35 5.80
CA ALA A 131 0.20 13.44 6.08
C ALA A 131 -0.27 14.89 6.22
N GLU A 132 0.45 15.72 6.98
CA GLU A 132 0.15 17.15 7.17
C GLU A 132 0.14 17.92 5.85
N ILE A 133 1.16 17.68 4.99
CA ILE A 133 1.23 18.29 3.66
C ILE A 133 0.04 17.84 2.81
N CYS A 134 -0.23 16.54 2.76
CA CYS A 134 -1.33 16.00 1.95
C CYS A 134 -2.70 16.52 2.41
N LEU A 135 -2.94 16.60 3.71
CA LEU A 135 -4.21 17.15 4.25
C LEU A 135 -4.36 18.63 3.94
N ARG A 136 -3.30 19.43 4.13
CA ARG A 136 -3.30 20.89 3.86
C ARG A 136 -3.66 21.19 2.40
N HIS A 137 -3.16 20.41 1.47
CA HIS A 137 -3.36 20.58 0.03
C HIS A 137 -4.46 19.67 -0.56
N GLN A 138 -5.22 18.96 0.28
CA GLN A 138 -6.31 18.07 -0.13
C GLN A 138 -5.86 16.97 -1.10
N VAL A 139 -4.65 16.46 -0.93
CA VAL A 139 -4.09 15.35 -1.71
C VAL A 139 -4.57 14.03 -1.11
N LEU A 140 -5.25 13.20 -1.91
CA LEU A 140 -5.57 11.83 -1.51
C LEU A 140 -4.29 10.98 -1.47
N VAL A 141 -4.18 10.06 -0.51
CA VAL A 141 -3.03 9.16 -0.44
C VAL A 141 -3.44 7.72 -0.74
N PHE A 142 -2.74 7.10 -1.68
CA PHE A 142 -2.71 5.65 -1.80
C PHE A 142 -1.42 5.14 -1.14
N ALA A 143 -1.56 4.54 0.04
CA ALA A 143 -0.44 3.92 0.76
C ALA A 143 -0.30 2.45 0.31
N ASP A 144 0.77 2.15 -0.43
CA ASP A 144 1.13 0.78 -0.79
C ASP A 144 1.96 0.17 0.34
N GLU A 145 1.31 -0.62 1.18
CA GLU A 145 1.89 -1.32 2.34
C GLU A 145 2.12 -2.82 2.07
N ILE A 146 2.25 -3.21 0.80
CA ILE A 146 2.42 -4.63 0.40
C ILE A 146 3.64 -5.31 1.04
N HIS A 147 4.61 -4.54 1.52
CA HIS A 147 5.84 -5.03 2.15
C HIS A 147 5.85 -4.91 3.67
N HIS A 148 4.76 -4.55 4.31
CA HIS A 148 4.68 -4.21 5.73
C HIS A 148 5.06 -5.36 6.68
N ASP A 149 4.97 -6.61 6.23
CA ASP A 149 5.40 -7.78 7.01
C ASP A 149 6.93 -8.04 6.96
N PHE A 150 7.67 -7.43 6.01
CA PHE A 150 9.12 -7.59 5.89
C PHE A 150 9.89 -6.60 6.76
N ILE A 151 9.68 -6.68 8.06
CA ILE A 151 10.35 -5.81 9.02
C ILE A 151 11.42 -6.63 9.74
N LEU A 152 12.69 -6.35 9.40
CA LEU A 152 13.81 -7.07 9.98
C LEU A 152 13.96 -6.77 11.48
N PRO A 153 14.56 -7.68 12.27
CA PRO A 153 14.76 -7.50 13.70
C PRO A 153 15.38 -6.15 14.07
N GLY A 154 14.88 -5.53 15.14
CA GLY A 154 15.33 -4.21 15.60
C GLY A 154 14.70 -3.02 14.87
N HIS A 155 13.79 -3.24 13.95
CA HIS A 155 13.03 -2.21 13.27
C HIS A 155 11.54 -2.29 13.60
N THR A 156 10.83 -1.16 13.46
CA THR A 156 9.38 -1.08 13.68
C THR A 156 8.73 -0.39 12.49
N PHE A 157 7.69 -1.00 11.97
CA PHE A 157 6.84 -0.40 10.95
C PHE A 157 5.76 0.46 11.59
N THR A 158 5.41 1.56 10.94
CA THR A 158 4.29 2.41 11.34
C THR A 158 3.22 2.32 10.24
N GLU A 159 2.08 1.77 10.58
CA GLU A 159 0.92 1.72 9.71
C GLU A 159 0.48 3.14 9.35
N TRP A 160 0.29 3.42 8.07
CA TRP A 160 -0.16 4.72 7.59
C TRP A 160 -1.47 5.17 8.26
N ALA A 161 -2.42 4.24 8.40
CA ALA A 161 -3.69 4.49 9.07
C ALA A 161 -3.58 4.94 10.53
N SER A 162 -2.44 4.65 11.19
CA SER A 162 -2.20 4.99 12.60
C SER A 162 -1.70 6.43 12.82
N ILE A 163 -1.43 7.17 11.74
CA ILE A 163 -0.88 8.53 11.83
C ILE A 163 -1.88 9.50 12.43
N SER A 164 -3.09 9.56 11.87
CA SER A 164 -4.22 10.30 12.40
C SER A 164 -5.53 9.80 11.80
N GLU A 165 -6.65 10.02 12.50
CA GLU A 165 -7.96 9.66 11.96
C GLU A 165 -8.29 10.44 10.69
N GLU A 166 -7.92 11.71 10.60
CA GLU A 166 -8.12 12.52 9.40
C GLU A 166 -7.39 11.93 8.19
N MET A 167 -6.15 11.47 8.40
CA MET A 167 -5.37 10.84 7.33
C MET A 167 -5.93 9.47 6.96
N ASN A 168 -6.36 8.69 7.96
CA ASN A 168 -7.05 7.42 7.73
C ASN A 168 -8.29 7.60 6.84
N GLN A 169 -9.08 8.66 7.07
CA GLN A 169 -10.23 9.00 6.25
C GLN A 169 -9.88 9.60 4.86
N ASN A 170 -8.65 10.06 4.67
CA ASN A 170 -8.14 10.59 3.39
C ASN A 170 -7.19 9.60 2.69
N SER A 171 -7.42 8.30 2.86
CA SER A 171 -6.48 7.28 2.37
C SER A 171 -7.16 6.07 1.76
N ILE A 172 -6.39 5.42 0.88
CA ILE A 172 -6.61 4.08 0.37
C ILE A 172 -5.35 3.28 0.72
N ILE A 173 -5.50 2.19 1.45
CA ILE A 173 -4.35 1.43 1.97
C ILE A 173 -4.35 0.06 1.30
N GLY A 174 -3.26 -0.26 0.59
CA GLY A 174 -3.10 -1.49 -0.16
C GLY A 174 -2.17 -2.47 0.53
N THR A 175 -2.69 -3.63 0.94
CA THR A 175 -1.91 -4.74 1.50
C THR A 175 -2.15 -6.02 0.69
N ALA A 176 -1.29 -7.02 0.84
CA ALA A 176 -1.50 -8.32 0.22
C ALA A 176 -0.65 -9.41 0.89
N PRO A 177 -1.13 -10.65 0.96
CA PRO A 177 -0.32 -11.79 1.40
C PRO A 177 0.77 -12.18 0.38
N SER A 178 0.70 -11.62 -0.82
CA SER A 178 1.43 -12.07 -2.00
C SER A 178 2.95 -11.97 -1.87
N LYS A 179 3.47 -10.93 -1.23
CA LYS A 179 4.90 -10.75 -0.98
C LYS A 179 5.34 -11.53 0.26
N THR A 180 4.60 -11.39 1.34
CA THR A 180 4.85 -12.05 2.62
C THR A 180 5.00 -13.57 2.46
N PHE A 181 4.11 -14.20 1.71
CA PHE A 181 4.01 -15.65 1.58
C PHE A 181 4.36 -16.19 0.18
N ASN A 182 4.98 -15.36 -0.67
CA ASN A 182 5.43 -15.76 -2.01
C ASN A 182 4.31 -16.36 -2.89
N ILE A 183 3.10 -15.79 -2.82
CA ILE A 183 1.91 -16.25 -3.55
C ILE A 183 1.38 -15.22 -4.56
N ALA A 184 2.26 -14.39 -5.10
CA ALA A 184 1.88 -13.32 -6.03
C ALA A 184 1.12 -13.81 -7.28
N GLY A 185 1.43 -15.02 -7.76
CA GLY A 185 0.77 -15.63 -8.92
C GLY A 185 -0.73 -15.90 -8.73
N LEU A 186 -1.23 -15.88 -7.51
CA LEU A 186 -2.66 -16.05 -7.21
C LEU A 186 -3.49 -14.78 -7.45
N GLY A 187 -2.85 -13.61 -7.50
CA GLY A 187 -3.52 -12.35 -7.84
C GLY A 187 -4.61 -11.94 -6.85
N LEU A 188 -4.20 -11.55 -5.62
CA LEU A 188 -5.11 -11.06 -4.58
C LEU A 188 -4.45 -9.93 -3.77
N SER A 189 -5.22 -8.91 -3.46
CA SER A 189 -4.86 -7.88 -2.49
C SER A 189 -6.06 -7.42 -1.66
N ASN A 190 -5.77 -6.94 -0.47
CA ASN A 190 -6.71 -6.42 0.50
C ASN A 190 -6.54 -4.90 0.56
N ILE A 191 -7.55 -4.19 0.12
CA ILE A 191 -7.55 -2.73 0.06
C ILE A 191 -8.48 -2.21 1.14
N PHE A 192 -7.96 -1.40 2.04
CA PHE A 192 -8.74 -0.80 3.11
C PHE A 192 -9.05 0.65 2.79
N ILE A 193 -10.33 1.00 2.79
CA ILE A 193 -10.82 2.36 2.51
C ILE A 193 -11.82 2.73 3.61
N PRO A 194 -11.37 3.34 4.70
CA PRO A 194 -12.24 3.71 5.83
C PRO A 194 -13.37 4.65 5.44
N ASN A 195 -13.06 5.66 4.63
CA ASN A 195 -14.04 6.65 4.19
C ASN A 195 -15.09 6.04 3.24
N PRO A 196 -16.38 6.00 3.62
CA PRO A 196 -17.41 5.37 2.81
C PRO A 196 -17.66 6.06 1.45
N LYS A 197 -17.39 7.36 1.35
CA LYS A 197 -17.54 8.09 0.07
C LYS A 197 -16.42 7.72 -0.90
N LEU A 198 -15.18 7.61 -0.42
CA LEU A 198 -14.06 7.16 -1.23
C LEU A 198 -14.27 5.70 -1.63
N ARG A 199 -14.62 4.84 -0.68
CA ARG A 199 -14.89 3.42 -0.92
C ARG A 199 -15.96 3.21 -2.00
N LYS A 200 -17.06 3.94 -1.92
CA LYS A 200 -18.12 3.88 -2.94
C LYS A 200 -17.62 4.21 -4.35
N LYS A 201 -16.83 5.29 -4.49
CA LYS A 201 -16.25 5.69 -5.79
C LYS A 201 -15.27 4.64 -6.31
N PHE A 202 -14.42 4.12 -5.42
CA PHE A 202 -13.45 3.09 -5.77
C PHE A 202 -14.13 1.78 -6.26
N VAL A 203 -15.15 1.30 -5.53
CA VAL A 203 -15.93 0.11 -5.91
C VAL A 203 -16.67 0.34 -7.22
N GLN A 204 -17.24 1.52 -7.46
CA GLN A 204 -17.87 1.84 -8.74
C GLN A 204 -16.89 1.75 -9.91
N GLU A 205 -15.62 2.13 -9.69
CA GLU A 205 -14.60 2.03 -10.73
C GLU A 205 -14.20 0.57 -11.00
N LEU A 206 -14.10 -0.26 -9.97
CA LEU A 206 -13.87 -1.71 -10.15
C LEU A 206 -15.00 -2.34 -10.98
N HIS A 207 -16.25 -2.03 -10.66
CA HIS A 207 -17.41 -2.54 -11.43
C HIS A 207 -17.38 -2.06 -12.89
N ARG A 208 -17.00 -0.80 -13.14
CA ARG A 208 -16.82 -0.26 -14.49
C ARG A 208 -15.77 -1.02 -15.30
N SER A 209 -14.73 -1.49 -14.60
CA SER A 209 -13.65 -2.27 -15.19
C SER A 209 -13.92 -3.76 -15.21
N CYS A 210 -15.13 -4.20 -14.82
CA CYS A 210 -15.52 -5.62 -14.68
C CYS A 210 -14.59 -6.42 -13.75
N ILE A 211 -14.11 -5.78 -12.68
CA ILE A 211 -13.25 -6.40 -11.67
C ILE A 211 -14.13 -6.77 -10.46
N ASP A 212 -14.94 -7.80 -10.62
CA ASP A 212 -15.90 -8.22 -9.58
C ASP A 212 -15.52 -9.56 -8.94
N ALA A 213 -14.92 -10.46 -9.73
CA ALA A 213 -14.63 -11.80 -9.29
C ALA A 213 -13.23 -11.94 -8.71
N ASN A 214 -13.14 -12.70 -7.62
CA ASN A 214 -11.87 -13.07 -7.03
C ASN A 214 -11.52 -14.51 -7.40
N ASN A 215 -10.23 -14.79 -7.50
CA ASN A 215 -9.72 -16.14 -7.60
C ASN A 215 -10.04 -16.90 -6.29
N VAL A 216 -10.88 -17.94 -6.36
CA VAL A 216 -11.30 -18.72 -5.20
C VAL A 216 -10.11 -19.34 -4.45
N ILE A 217 -9.10 -19.82 -5.17
CA ILE A 217 -7.87 -20.39 -4.57
C ILE A 217 -7.09 -19.31 -3.83
N ALA A 218 -7.08 -18.08 -4.33
CA ALA A 218 -6.40 -16.97 -3.68
C ALA A 218 -7.05 -16.58 -2.35
N LEU A 219 -8.39 -16.67 -2.24
CA LEU A 219 -9.10 -16.41 -0.98
C LEU A 219 -8.71 -17.43 0.09
N ASP A 220 -8.74 -18.72 -0.26
CA ASP A 220 -8.35 -19.79 0.67
C ASP A 220 -6.86 -19.74 1.02
N ALA A 221 -6.00 -19.42 0.06
CA ALA A 221 -4.57 -19.25 0.30
C ALA A 221 -4.27 -18.08 1.24
N CYS A 222 -4.95 -16.94 1.06
CA CYS A 222 -4.83 -15.78 1.94
C CYS A 222 -5.26 -16.12 3.37
N LYS A 223 -6.43 -16.76 3.51
CA LYS A 223 -6.96 -17.21 4.80
C LYS A 223 -5.97 -18.15 5.51
N ALA A 224 -5.49 -19.17 4.79
CA ALA A 224 -4.52 -20.12 5.33
C ALA A 224 -3.20 -19.44 5.73
N ALA A 225 -2.67 -18.56 4.89
CA ALA A 225 -1.43 -17.82 5.14
C ALA A 225 -1.52 -16.97 6.41
N TYR A 226 -2.58 -16.18 6.56
CA TYR A 226 -2.75 -15.31 7.72
C TYR A 226 -3.15 -16.07 9.01
N THR A 227 -3.72 -17.27 8.88
CA THR A 227 -4.08 -18.10 10.03
C THR A 227 -2.91 -18.93 10.54
N PHE A 228 -2.10 -19.47 9.62
CA PHE A 228 -1.10 -20.49 9.96
C PHE A 228 0.35 -20.12 9.58
N GLY A 229 0.55 -19.04 8.82
CA GLY A 229 1.86 -18.71 8.23
C GLY A 229 2.81 -17.94 9.13
N GLU A 230 2.43 -17.58 10.36
CA GLU A 230 3.21 -16.68 11.21
C GLU A 230 4.59 -17.25 11.54
N THR A 231 4.67 -18.50 11.96
CA THR A 231 5.96 -19.17 12.27
C THR A 231 6.88 -19.21 11.04
N TRP A 232 6.32 -19.52 9.87
CA TRP A 232 7.09 -19.51 8.61
C TRP A 232 7.66 -18.13 8.30
N LEU A 233 6.88 -17.06 8.51
CA LEU A 233 7.35 -15.69 8.31
C LEU A 233 8.47 -15.32 9.28
N GLU A 234 8.36 -15.68 10.56
CA GLU A 234 9.41 -15.42 11.55
C GLU A 234 10.72 -16.10 11.18
N GLU A 235 10.68 -17.36 10.76
CA GLU A 235 11.85 -18.09 10.27
C GLU A 235 12.45 -17.42 9.02
N LEU A 236 11.61 -16.96 8.08
CA LEU A 236 12.05 -16.24 6.90
C LEU A 236 12.75 -14.93 7.26
N LEU A 237 12.22 -14.15 8.21
CA LEU A 237 12.84 -12.89 8.63
C LEU A 237 14.22 -13.11 9.25
N VAL A 238 14.40 -14.16 10.04
CA VAL A 238 15.71 -14.56 10.58
C VAL A 238 16.67 -14.92 9.45
N TYR A 239 16.23 -15.73 8.48
CA TYR A 239 17.03 -16.08 7.31
C TYR A 239 17.44 -14.87 6.49
N LEU A 240 16.51 -13.94 6.23
CA LEU A 240 16.77 -12.70 5.50
C LEU A 240 17.75 -11.78 6.25
N GLN A 241 17.65 -11.70 7.58
CA GLN A 241 18.61 -10.95 8.39
C GLN A 241 20.02 -11.53 8.22
N GLY A 242 20.17 -12.86 8.25
CA GLY A 242 21.46 -13.53 8.02
C GLY A 242 22.05 -13.21 6.64
N ASN A 243 21.21 -13.11 5.59
CA ASN A 243 21.65 -12.71 4.25
C ASN A 243 22.12 -11.25 4.23
N VAL A 244 21.42 -10.35 4.92
CA VAL A 244 21.82 -8.94 5.03
C VAL A 244 23.18 -8.82 5.74
N ASP A 245 23.38 -9.55 6.83
CA ASP A 245 24.63 -9.54 7.58
C ASP A 245 25.79 -10.08 6.76
N PHE A 246 25.56 -11.17 6.00
CA PHE A 246 26.55 -11.73 5.07
C PHE A 246 26.97 -10.73 3.98
N VAL A 247 26.02 -10.00 3.38
CA VAL A 247 26.34 -8.99 2.34
C VAL A 247 27.10 -7.81 2.90
N ARG A 248 26.91 -7.48 4.19
CA ARG A 248 27.59 -6.36 4.87
C ARG A 248 28.98 -6.70 5.40
N SER A 249 29.31 -7.99 5.56
CA SER A 249 30.62 -8.48 6.00
C SER A 249 31.65 -8.44 4.87
#